data_b2cdc52bd60cce0a015afd5c1921aaae
#
_entry.id   b2cdc52bd60cce0a015afd5c1921aaae
#
_cell.length_a   1.000
_cell.length_b   1.000
_cell.length_c   1.000
_cell.angle_alpha   90.00
_cell.angle_beta   90.00
_cell.angle_gamma   90.00
#
_symmetry.space_group_name_H-M   'P 1'
#
loop_
_entity.id
_entity.type
_entity.pdbx_description
1 polymer ?
#
loop_
_entity_poly.entity_id
_entity_poly.type
_entity_poly.pdbx_seq_one_letter_code
_entity_poly.pdbx_strand_id
1 'polypeptide(L)'
;MDHAGTMRRAYDLLNDGDVDGFGDLLADDFVEHEELPGLAPGKEGVKAFFRMYHAAFPDLRMEAQDVLPSGDKVVARARATGTHRGEFMGIPATGKRIDVQLVDIIRFGDDGLAREHWGVFDSMAMMQQLGVVPEGPPV
;
A
#
# COMPACT_ATOMS: atom_id res chain seq x y z
N MET A 1 -21.82 9.32 2.33
CA MET A 1 -20.59 8.95 3.01
C MET A 1 -19.39 9.52 2.30
N ASP A 2 -18.42 9.96 3.06
CA ASP A 2 -17.19 10.52 2.51
C ASP A 2 -16.13 9.43 2.26
N HIS A 3 -16.30 8.69 1.19
CA HIS A 3 -15.36 7.60 0.84
C HIS A 3 -13.96 8.14 0.53
N ALA A 4 -13.86 9.31 -0.09
CA ALA A 4 -12.56 9.94 -0.36
C ALA A 4 -11.86 10.30 0.96
N GLY A 5 -12.57 10.82 1.93
CA GLY A 5 -12.03 11.10 3.26
C GLY A 5 -11.56 9.83 3.97
N THR A 6 -12.32 8.73 3.86
CA THR A 6 -11.93 7.44 4.42
C THR A 6 -10.65 6.92 3.76
N MET A 7 -10.51 7.08 2.45
CA MET A 7 -9.28 6.70 1.73
C MET A 7 -8.07 7.49 2.23
N ARG A 8 -8.22 8.80 2.42
CA ARG A 8 -7.14 9.65 2.96
C ARG A 8 -6.78 9.25 4.39
N ARG A 9 -7.81 8.95 5.21
CA ARG A 9 -7.59 8.46 6.57
C ARG A 9 -6.82 7.14 6.59
N ALA A 10 -7.09 6.24 5.65
CA ALA A 10 -6.36 4.98 5.55
C ALA A 10 -4.85 5.22 5.36
N TYR A 11 -4.47 6.12 4.46
CA TYR A 11 -3.06 6.47 4.29
C TYR A 11 -2.47 7.11 5.53
N ASP A 12 -3.19 7.99 6.21
CA ASP A 12 -2.70 8.64 7.43
C ASP A 12 -2.43 7.60 8.53
N LEU A 13 -3.34 6.64 8.71
CA LEU A 13 -3.13 5.56 9.68
C LEU A 13 -1.93 4.70 9.34
N LEU A 14 -1.75 4.36 8.07
CA LEU A 14 -0.57 3.60 7.63
C LEU A 14 0.72 4.40 7.84
N ASN A 15 0.71 5.70 7.58
CA ASN A 15 1.86 6.57 7.83
C ASN A 15 2.21 6.65 9.32
N ASP A 16 1.21 6.59 10.19
CA ASP A 16 1.40 6.59 11.64
C ASP A 16 1.81 5.22 12.19
N GLY A 17 1.83 4.18 11.35
CA GLY A 17 2.11 2.81 11.77
C GLY A 17 0.94 2.14 12.49
N ASP A 18 -0.24 2.74 12.44
CA ASP A 18 -1.45 2.21 13.09
C ASP A 18 -2.15 1.21 12.18
N VAL A 19 -1.58 0.02 12.04
CA VAL A 19 -2.11 -1.03 11.18
C VAL A 19 -3.45 -1.55 11.71
N ASP A 20 -3.64 -1.61 13.01
CA ASP A 20 -4.91 -2.04 13.59
C ASP A 20 -6.03 -1.02 13.31
N GLY A 21 -5.75 0.27 13.46
CA GLY A 21 -6.69 1.33 13.08
C GLY A 21 -7.03 1.30 11.60
N PHE A 22 -6.03 1.07 10.76
CA PHE A 22 -6.26 0.86 9.33
C PHE A 22 -7.17 -0.36 9.09
N GLY A 23 -6.91 -1.47 9.77
CA GLY A 23 -7.73 -2.68 9.66
C GLY A 23 -9.20 -2.45 10.04
N ASP A 24 -9.47 -1.54 10.96
CA ASP A 24 -10.84 -1.20 11.37
C ASP A 24 -11.65 -0.52 10.25
N LEU A 25 -10.98 0.00 9.23
CA LEU A 25 -11.63 0.56 8.03
C LEU A 25 -12.03 -0.52 7.02
N LEU A 26 -11.58 -1.74 7.20
CA LEU A 26 -11.84 -2.87 6.30
C LEU A 26 -12.98 -3.73 6.85
N ALA A 27 -13.87 -4.17 5.98
CA ALA A 27 -14.91 -5.11 6.34
C ALA A 27 -14.32 -6.49 6.66
N ASP A 28 -15.01 -7.28 7.48
CA ASP A 28 -14.56 -8.63 7.83
C ASP A 28 -14.48 -9.55 6.60
N ASP A 29 -15.33 -9.30 5.60
CA ASP A 29 -15.35 -10.02 4.33
C ASP A 29 -14.54 -9.33 3.22
N PHE A 30 -13.63 -8.45 3.59
CA PHE A 30 -12.80 -7.71 2.65
C PHE A 30 -12.03 -8.63 1.71
N VAL A 31 -12.01 -8.28 0.41
CA VAL A 31 -11.33 -9.03 -0.64
C VAL A 31 -10.16 -8.21 -1.18
N GLU A 32 -8.95 -8.77 -1.08
CA GLU A 32 -7.75 -8.19 -1.67
C GLU A 32 -7.49 -8.84 -3.02
N HIS A 33 -7.47 -8.04 -4.08
CA HIS A 33 -7.20 -8.51 -5.44
C HIS A 33 -5.72 -8.39 -5.84
N GLU A 34 -4.93 -7.61 -5.12
CA GLU A 34 -3.48 -7.58 -5.31
C GLU A 34 -2.87 -8.85 -4.70
N GLU A 35 -2.04 -9.55 -5.46
CA GLU A 35 -1.42 -10.76 -4.96
C GLU A 35 -0.39 -10.46 -3.87
N LEU A 36 -0.56 -11.10 -2.71
CA LEU A 36 0.35 -10.98 -1.58
C LEU A 36 0.89 -12.37 -1.25
N PRO A 37 1.94 -12.85 -1.97
CA PRO A 37 2.42 -14.22 -1.82
C PRO A 37 2.84 -14.54 -0.39
N GLY A 38 2.42 -15.71 0.10
CA GLY A 38 2.78 -16.19 1.43
C GLY A 38 1.95 -15.58 2.57
N LEU A 39 0.99 -14.70 2.26
CA LEU A 39 0.13 -14.08 3.27
C LEU A 39 -1.29 -14.64 3.20
N ALA A 40 -2.02 -14.54 4.32
CA ALA A 40 -3.42 -14.96 4.37
C ALA A 40 -4.26 -14.08 3.44
N PRO A 41 -5.38 -14.60 2.90
CA PRO A 41 -6.29 -13.76 2.11
C PRO A 41 -7.04 -12.77 2.99
N GLY A 42 -7.56 -11.71 2.37
CA GLY A 42 -8.45 -10.76 3.02
C GLY A 42 -7.75 -9.80 3.97
N LYS A 43 -8.52 -9.33 4.95
CA LYS A 43 -8.14 -8.29 5.89
C LYS A 43 -6.86 -8.61 6.67
N GLU A 44 -6.73 -9.82 7.19
CA GLU A 44 -5.58 -10.19 8.01
C GLU A 44 -4.29 -10.26 7.19
N GLY A 45 -4.37 -10.69 5.94
CA GLY A 45 -3.22 -10.69 5.03
C GLY A 45 -2.73 -9.29 4.72
N VAL A 46 -3.65 -8.36 4.50
CA VAL A 46 -3.29 -6.95 4.24
C VAL A 46 -2.64 -6.32 5.46
N LYS A 47 -3.16 -6.59 6.65
CA LYS A 47 -2.55 -6.10 7.90
C LYS A 47 -1.13 -6.66 8.08
N ALA A 48 -0.95 -7.96 7.85
CA ALA A 48 0.37 -8.60 7.93
C ALA A 48 1.34 -8.00 6.90
N PHE A 49 0.86 -7.71 5.69
CA PHE A 49 1.67 -7.06 4.65
C PHE A 49 2.18 -5.69 5.12
N PHE A 50 1.32 -4.85 5.68
CA PHE A 50 1.75 -3.52 6.12
C PHE A 50 2.66 -3.57 7.34
N ARG A 51 2.48 -4.53 8.25
CA ARG A 51 3.44 -4.75 9.34
C ARG A 51 4.82 -5.11 8.79
N MET A 52 4.87 -6.00 7.81
CA MET A 52 6.11 -6.38 7.12
C MET A 52 6.73 -5.18 6.40
N TYR A 53 5.90 -4.38 5.73
CA TYR A 53 6.35 -3.20 4.99
C TYR A 53 6.96 -2.17 5.94
N HIS A 54 6.35 -1.91 7.10
CA HIS A 54 6.89 -1.01 8.12
C HIS A 54 8.17 -1.54 8.74
N ALA A 55 8.30 -2.85 8.93
CA ALA A 55 9.54 -3.45 9.42
C ALA A 55 10.68 -3.25 8.42
N ALA A 56 10.40 -3.36 7.12
CA ALA A 56 11.37 -3.17 6.07
C ALA A 56 11.71 -1.70 5.83
N PHE A 57 10.70 -0.83 5.92
CA PHE A 57 10.80 0.62 5.68
C PHE A 57 10.21 1.37 6.88
N PRO A 58 10.99 1.53 7.98
CA PRO A 58 10.45 2.15 9.20
C PRO A 58 9.96 3.59 9.01
N ASP A 59 10.49 4.29 8.02
CA ASP A 59 10.10 5.65 7.64
C ASP A 59 9.12 5.69 6.46
N LEU A 60 8.39 4.58 6.24
CA LEU A 60 7.41 4.51 5.16
C LEU A 60 6.43 5.69 5.24
N ARG A 61 6.27 6.36 4.12
CA ARG A 61 5.28 7.41 3.95
C ARG A 61 4.55 7.21 2.63
N MET A 62 3.23 7.15 2.71
CA MET A 62 2.34 7.09 1.56
C MET A 62 1.63 8.43 1.45
N GLU A 63 1.75 9.08 0.29
CA GLU A 63 1.20 10.41 0.04
C GLU A 63 0.27 10.37 -1.16
N ALA A 64 -1.02 10.58 -0.89
CA ALA A 64 -2.02 10.65 -1.95
C ALA A 64 -1.84 11.94 -2.75
N GLN A 65 -1.74 11.82 -4.06
CA GLN A 65 -1.60 12.95 -4.98
C GLN A 65 -2.93 13.27 -5.67
N ASP A 66 -3.70 12.25 -6.01
CA ASP A 66 -5.07 12.38 -6.50
C ASP A 66 -5.96 11.40 -5.74
N VAL A 67 -7.14 11.85 -5.37
CA VAL A 67 -8.17 11.00 -4.78
C VAL A 67 -9.48 11.31 -5.49
N LEU A 68 -9.97 10.34 -6.25
CA LEU A 68 -11.07 10.53 -7.20
C LEU A 68 -12.22 9.58 -6.83
N PRO A 69 -13.27 10.08 -6.16
CA PRO A 69 -14.44 9.26 -5.87
C PRO A 69 -15.32 9.08 -7.10
N SER A 70 -15.88 7.89 -7.26
CA SER A 70 -16.84 7.58 -8.31
C SER A 70 -17.81 6.50 -7.82
N GLY A 71 -19.03 6.88 -7.44
CA GLY A 71 -20.00 5.95 -6.87
C GLY A 71 -19.50 5.37 -5.55
N ASP A 72 -19.48 4.04 -5.48
CA ASP A 72 -18.99 3.31 -4.29
C ASP A 72 -17.48 3.07 -4.32
N LYS A 73 -16.76 3.57 -5.32
CA LYS A 73 -15.32 3.40 -5.48
C LYS A 73 -14.57 4.71 -5.33
N VAL A 74 -13.33 4.57 -4.86
CA VAL A 74 -12.37 5.68 -4.84
C VAL A 74 -11.09 5.21 -5.50
N VAL A 75 -10.57 6.01 -6.42
CA VAL A 75 -9.26 5.80 -7.04
C VAL A 75 -8.28 6.78 -6.42
N ALA A 76 -7.15 6.29 -5.94
CA ALA A 76 -6.08 7.13 -5.45
C ALA A 76 -4.79 6.86 -6.23
N ARG A 77 -4.13 7.93 -6.66
CA ARG A 77 -2.76 7.89 -7.14
C ARG A 77 -1.87 8.41 -6.00
N ALA A 78 -0.90 7.64 -5.62
CA ALA A 78 -0.07 7.96 -4.46
C ALA A 78 1.41 7.68 -4.73
N ARG A 79 2.26 8.22 -3.87
CA ARG A 79 3.68 7.92 -3.83
C ARG A 79 4.00 7.25 -2.51
N ALA A 80 4.83 6.21 -2.57
CA ALA A 80 5.39 5.57 -1.38
C ALA A 80 6.89 5.84 -1.34
N THR A 81 7.36 6.38 -0.22
CA THR A 81 8.77 6.66 0.02
C THR A 81 9.21 5.96 1.29
N GLY A 82 10.49 5.65 1.38
CA GLY A 82 11.05 5.04 2.58
C GLY A 82 12.49 4.62 2.36
N THR A 83 13.15 4.22 3.45
CA THR A 83 14.52 3.73 3.44
C THR A 83 14.53 2.24 3.79
N HIS A 84 15.17 1.44 2.96
CA HIS A 84 15.24 -0.03 3.10
C HIS A 84 16.20 -0.42 4.21
N ARG A 85 15.68 -0.60 5.42
CA ARG A 85 16.47 -0.88 6.62
C ARG A 85 16.25 -2.27 7.20
N GLY A 86 15.28 -3.01 6.70
CA GLY A 86 14.98 -4.39 7.07
C GLY A 86 14.72 -5.24 5.85
N GLU A 87 14.75 -6.56 6.01
CA GLU A 87 14.47 -7.47 4.90
C GLU A 87 13.09 -7.20 4.31
N PHE A 88 13.00 -7.16 2.98
CA PHE A 88 11.74 -7.01 2.26
C PHE A 88 11.65 -8.08 1.17
N MET A 89 10.69 -8.99 1.31
CA MET A 89 10.42 -10.08 0.35
C MET A 89 11.69 -10.85 -0.04
N GLY A 90 12.51 -11.20 0.94
CA GLY A 90 13.75 -11.94 0.73
C GLY A 90 14.96 -11.08 0.36
N ILE A 91 14.79 -9.76 0.19
CA ILE A 91 15.87 -8.84 -0.12
C ILE A 91 16.45 -8.29 1.18
N PRO A 92 17.71 -8.56 1.51
CA PRO A 92 18.35 -7.99 2.70
C PRO A 92 18.39 -6.46 2.65
N ALA A 93 18.42 -5.82 3.81
CA ALA A 93 18.46 -4.37 3.91
C ALA A 93 19.59 -3.78 3.07
N THR A 94 19.25 -2.85 2.18
CA THR A 94 20.22 -2.19 1.29
C THR A 94 20.62 -0.80 1.78
N GLY A 95 19.85 -0.21 2.71
CA GLY A 95 20.03 1.17 3.13
C GLY A 95 19.60 2.19 2.09
N LYS A 96 19.08 1.75 0.95
CA LYS A 96 18.69 2.63 -0.15
C LYS A 96 17.28 3.16 0.03
N ARG A 97 17.02 4.30 -0.57
CA ARG A 97 15.71 4.94 -0.52
C ARG A 97 14.87 4.52 -1.72
N ILE A 98 13.59 4.28 -1.47
CA ILE A 98 12.60 4.09 -2.53
C ILE A 98 11.70 5.32 -2.66
N ASP A 99 11.24 5.55 -3.88
CA ASP A 99 10.25 6.57 -4.23
C ASP A 99 9.48 6.05 -5.44
N VAL A 100 8.33 5.44 -5.20
CA VAL A 100 7.57 4.74 -6.24
C VAL A 100 6.14 5.23 -6.30
N GLN A 101 5.57 5.19 -7.49
CA GLN A 101 4.15 5.49 -7.69
C GLN A 101 3.31 4.23 -7.51
N LEU A 102 2.09 4.44 -7.04
CA LEU A 102 1.10 3.38 -6.92
C LEU A 102 -0.29 3.94 -7.22
N VAL A 103 -1.18 3.04 -7.60
CA VAL A 103 -2.60 3.35 -7.78
C VAL A 103 -3.40 2.33 -6.99
N ASP A 104 -4.27 2.82 -6.13
CA ASP A 104 -5.21 2.02 -5.35
C ASP A 104 -6.63 2.33 -5.78
N ILE A 105 -7.45 1.28 -5.90
CA ILE A 105 -8.88 1.40 -6.07
C ILE A 105 -9.54 0.66 -4.91
N ILE A 106 -10.43 1.32 -4.20
CA ILE A 106 -11.18 0.71 -3.10
C ILE A 106 -12.67 0.87 -3.38
N ARG A 107 -13.41 -0.25 -3.24
CA ARG A 107 -14.87 -0.24 -3.21
C ARG A 107 -15.35 -0.28 -1.77
N PHE A 108 -16.29 0.60 -1.45
CA PHE A 108 -16.86 0.72 -0.10
C PHE A 108 -18.28 0.16 -0.08
N GLY A 109 -18.66 -0.42 1.05
CA GLY A 109 -20.02 -0.85 1.30
C GLY A 109 -20.89 0.26 1.89
N ASP A 110 -22.17 -0.04 2.09
CA ASP A 110 -23.16 0.92 2.65
C ASP A 110 -22.83 1.35 4.07
N ASP A 111 -22.06 0.52 4.79
CA ASP A 111 -21.60 0.83 6.15
C ASP A 111 -20.34 1.70 6.18
N GLY A 112 -19.81 2.09 5.01
CA GLY A 112 -18.61 2.90 4.88
C GLY A 112 -17.31 2.12 5.04
N LEU A 113 -17.36 0.80 5.21
CA LEU A 113 -16.17 -0.05 5.28
C LEU A 113 -15.70 -0.46 3.89
N ALA A 114 -14.39 -0.60 3.74
CA ALA A 114 -13.80 -1.09 2.49
C ALA A 114 -14.13 -2.56 2.27
N ARG A 115 -14.64 -2.90 1.10
CA ARG A 115 -15.04 -4.25 0.71
C ARG A 115 -14.04 -4.92 -0.21
N GLU A 116 -13.44 -4.15 -1.11
CA GLU A 116 -12.50 -4.67 -2.12
C GLU A 116 -11.41 -3.67 -2.39
N HIS A 117 -10.23 -4.18 -2.69
CA HIS A 117 -9.08 -3.38 -3.09
C HIS A 117 -8.44 -3.98 -4.33
N TRP A 118 -8.12 -3.12 -5.29
CA TRP A 118 -7.25 -3.39 -6.42
C TRP A 118 -6.09 -2.43 -6.33
N GLY A 119 -4.87 -2.92 -6.46
CA GLY A 119 -3.71 -2.06 -6.38
C GLY A 119 -2.61 -2.51 -7.32
N VAL A 120 -1.88 -1.53 -7.83
CA VAL A 120 -0.66 -1.76 -8.58
C VAL A 120 0.37 -0.74 -8.12
N PHE A 121 1.62 -1.14 -8.08
CA PHE A 121 2.73 -0.21 -7.83
C PHE A 121 3.85 -0.48 -8.81
N ASP A 122 4.71 0.51 -8.98
CA ASP A 122 5.85 0.41 -9.89
C ASP A 122 6.95 -0.45 -9.26
N SER A 123 6.76 -1.77 -9.32
CA SER A 123 7.69 -2.74 -8.74
C SER A 123 9.05 -2.75 -9.43
N MET A 124 9.09 -2.50 -10.75
CA MET A 124 10.35 -2.43 -11.48
C MET A 124 11.19 -1.25 -10.99
N ALA A 125 10.57 -0.08 -10.82
CA ALA A 125 11.25 1.08 -10.27
C ALA A 125 11.80 0.80 -8.88
N MET A 126 11.01 0.13 -8.01
CA MET A 126 11.47 -0.25 -6.68
C MET A 126 12.70 -1.16 -6.76
N MET A 127 12.67 -2.19 -7.58
CA MET A 127 13.78 -3.13 -7.72
C MET A 127 15.05 -2.44 -8.24
N GLN A 128 14.91 -1.51 -9.19
CA GLN A 128 16.01 -0.71 -9.70
C GLN A 128 16.58 0.20 -8.61
N GLN A 129 15.73 0.87 -7.85
CA GLN A 129 16.15 1.76 -6.76
C GLN A 129 16.87 1.01 -5.65
N LEU A 130 16.44 -0.23 -5.35
CA LEU A 130 17.11 -1.08 -4.38
C LEU A 130 18.38 -1.72 -4.92
N GLY A 131 18.63 -1.63 -6.22
CA GLY A 131 19.83 -2.15 -6.86
C GLY A 131 19.82 -3.67 -7.08
N VAL A 132 18.65 -4.32 -6.99
CA VAL A 132 18.52 -5.77 -7.21
C VAL A 132 18.25 -6.15 -8.64
N VAL A 133 17.90 -5.19 -9.49
CA VAL A 133 17.84 -5.34 -10.94
C VAL A 133 18.55 -4.17 -11.58
N PRO A 134 19.20 -4.35 -12.74
CA PRO A 134 19.87 -3.25 -13.42
C PRO A 134 18.83 -2.24 -13.92
N GLU A 135 19.26 -0.96 -14.06
CA GLU A 135 18.47 0.03 -14.77
C GLU A 135 18.28 -0.41 -16.21
N GLY A 136 17.13 -0.05 -16.79
CA GLY A 136 16.86 -0.33 -18.18
C GLY A 136 17.86 0.35 -19.12
N PRO A 137 17.98 -0.11 -20.37
CA PRO A 137 18.89 0.52 -21.32
C PRO A 137 18.49 1.98 -21.55
N PRO A 138 19.47 2.86 -21.79
CA PRO A 138 19.15 4.25 -22.14
C PRO A 138 18.38 4.29 -23.45
N VAL A 139 17.37 5.12 -23.50
CA VAL A 139 16.54 5.32 -24.70
C VAL A 139 16.96 6.57 -25.44
#